data_8fc85a00dbd772dab52a5c51cb49fcc7
#
_entry.id   8fc85a00dbd772dab52a5c51cb49fcc7
#
_cell.length_a   1.000
_cell.length_b   1.000
_cell.length_c   1.000
_cell.angle_alpha   90.00
_cell.angle_beta   90.00
_cell.angle_gamma   90.00
#
_symmetry.space_group_name_H-M   'P 1'
#
loop_
_entity.id
_entity.type
_entity.pdbx_description
1 polymer ?
#
loop_
_entity_poly.entity_id
_entity_poly.type
_entity_poly.pdbx_seq_one_letter_code
_entity_poly.pdbx_strand_id
1 'polypeptide(L)'
;MSSLKGKKITVHDMTLRDGMHPKRHLMTLEQMETIACGLDEAGVPLIEVTHGDGLGGSSVNYGFPAHTDEEYLSAVIPKMKNAKVSALLLPGMGTVDHLKMAHDLGVHCIRVATHCTEADVSEQHIGMGRKLGMDTVGFLMMAHKASPEKLVEQAKLMESYGANCIYVTDSAGYMLPDDVKERITAVRQALDPKTELGFHGHHNMAMGIANSLAAIECGANRIDAAAAGLGAGAGNTPMEVFIAVCDRMGIETGVDVFKIQDVAEDLVVPIMDHVIRIDRDSLTLGYAGVYSSFLLFAKRAEKKYGISARELLVELGRKGMVGGQE
;
A
#
# COMPACT_ATOMS: atom_id res chain seq x y z
N MET A 1 -29.73 -5.45 -6.29
CA MET A 1 -28.99 -5.53 -5.02
C MET A 1 -27.56 -5.93 -5.35
N SER A 2 -26.58 -5.31 -4.73
CA SER A 2 -25.16 -5.56 -5.04
C SER A 2 -24.83 -7.04 -4.87
N SER A 3 -24.13 -7.65 -5.85
CA SER A 3 -23.59 -9.02 -5.76
C SER A 3 -22.56 -9.17 -4.61
N LEU A 4 -22.18 -8.07 -3.98
CA LEU A 4 -21.18 -7.98 -2.92
C LEU A 4 -21.77 -8.03 -1.49
N LYS A 5 -23.09 -8.00 -1.34
CA LYS A 5 -23.75 -8.02 -0.02
C LYS A 5 -23.38 -9.30 0.76
N GLY A 6 -22.92 -9.13 2.00
CA GLY A 6 -22.50 -10.21 2.89
C GLY A 6 -21.07 -10.72 2.64
N LYS A 7 -20.33 -10.16 1.67
CA LYS A 7 -18.90 -10.47 1.56
C LYS A 7 -18.14 -9.88 2.74
N LYS A 8 -17.23 -10.69 3.28
CA LYS A 8 -16.30 -10.26 4.32
C LYS A 8 -14.96 -9.92 3.70
N ILE A 9 -14.39 -8.78 4.10
CA ILE A 9 -13.07 -8.34 3.66
C ILE A 9 -12.24 -7.89 4.86
N THR A 10 -10.93 -8.04 4.75
CA THR A 10 -9.97 -7.50 5.70
C THR A 10 -9.44 -6.16 5.18
N VAL A 11 -9.64 -5.11 5.96
CA VAL A 11 -9.07 -3.78 5.67
C VAL A 11 -7.66 -3.72 6.25
N HIS A 12 -6.71 -3.24 5.45
CA HIS A 12 -5.33 -3.07 5.87
C HIS A 12 -4.97 -1.58 5.81
N ASP A 13 -4.61 -1.00 6.94
CA ASP A 13 -4.26 0.42 7.01
C ASP A 13 -2.87 0.70 6.48
N MET A 14 -2.76 1.76 5.67
CA MET A 14 -1.51 2.26 5.11
C MET A 14 -1.12 3.65 5.63
N THR A 15 -1.89 4.23 6.54
CA THR A 15 -1.69 5.61 7.02
C THR A 15 -0.32 5.82 7.63
N LEU A 16 0.16 4.83 8.42
CA LEU A 16 1.42 4.91 9.16
C LEU A 16 2.63 4.32 8.41
N ARG A 17 2.43 3.90 7.16
CA ARG A 17 3.52 3.49 6.25
C ARG A 17 3.54 4.37 5.00
N ASP A 18 2.54 4.27 4.10
CA ASP A 18 2.52 5.05 2.86
C ASP A 18 2.30 6.54 3.13
N GLY A 19 1.56 6.86 4.18
CA GLY A 19 1.39 8.23 4.68
C GLY A 19 2.68 8.90 5.17
N MET A 20 3.76 8.15 5.35
CA MET A 20 5.08 8.71 5.65
C MET A 20 5.67 9.52 4.49
N HIS A 21 5.32 9.19 3.23
CA HIS A 21 5.84 9.90 2.06
C HIS A 21 5.46 11.40 2.04
N PRO A 22 4.17 11.80 2.11
CA PRO A 22 3.81 13.22 2.18
C PRO A 22 4.30 13.90 3.46
N LYS A 23 4.55 13.14 4.53
CA LYS A 23 5.16 13.59 5.78
C LYS A 23 6.69 13.67 5.72
N ARG A 24 7.30 13.35 4.59
CA ARG A 24 8.77 13.29 4.44
C ARG A 24 9.44 12.40 5.48
N HIS A 25 8.76 11.36 5.91
CA HIS A 25 9.14 10.39 6.96
C HIS A 25 9.33 11.02 8.36
N LEU A 26 8.69 12.18 8.63
CA LEU A 26 8.85 12.94 9.86
C LEU A 26 7.65 12.82 10.82
N MET A 27 6.98 11.68 10.90
CA MET A 27 6.02 11.42 11.96
C MET A 27 6.74 11.19 13.30
N THR A 28 6.19 11.76 14.37
CA THR A 28 6.69 11.52 15.73
C THR A 28 6.15 10.20 16.29
N LEU A 29 6.78 9.63 17.32
CA LEU A 29 6.27 8.45 18.02
C LEU A 29 4.86 8.69 18.57
N GLU A 30 4.59 9.86 19.14
CA GLU A 30 3.27 10.23 19.65
C GLU A 30 2.20 10.24 18.54
N GLN A 31 2.51 10.76 17.36
CA GLN A 31 1.61 10.73 16.21
C GLN A 31 1.32 9.30 15.76
N MET A 32 2.37 8.46 15.67
CA MET A 32 2.23 7.04 15.33
C MET A 32 1.34 6.30 16.34
N GLU A 33 1.62 6.44 17.65
CA GLU A 33 0.84 5.81 18.71
C GLU A 33 -0.62 6.27 18.71
N THR A 34 -0.86 7.58 18.62
CA THR A 34 -2.20 8.16 18.68
C THR A 34 -3.07 7.68 17.51
N ILE A 35 -2.53 7.72 16.29
CA ILE A 35 -3.27 7.27 15.11
C ILE A 35 -3.48 5.75 15.14
N ALA A 36 -2.47 4.97 15.50
CA ALA A 36 -2.60 3.51 15.62
C ALA A 36 -3.67 3.10 16.64
N CYS A 37 -3.72 3.77 17.81
CA CYS A 37 -4.76 3.55 18.80
C CYS A 37 -6.15 3.89 18.27
N GLY A 38 -6.30 5.01 17.56
CA GLY A 38 -7.57 5.40 16.94
C GLY A 38 -8.04 4.38 15.90
N LEU A 39 -7.14 3.89 15.05
CA LEU A 39 -7.42 2.85 14.06
C LEU A 39 -7.84 1.53 14.74
N ASP A 40 -7.13 1.10 15.78
CA ASP A 40 -7.50 -0.09 16.58
C ASP A 40 -8.88 0.05 17.22
N GLU A 41 -9.18 1.21 17.81
CA GLU A 41 -10.49 1.50 18.40
C GLU A 41 -11.62 1.61 17.37
N ALA A 42 -11.30 1.99 16.13
CA ALA A 42 -12.25 1.98 15.02
C ALA A 42 -12.49 0.56 14.46
N GLY A 43 -11.69 -0.43 14.88
CA GLY A 43 -11.83 -1.83 14.49
C GLY A 43 -11.02 -2.19 13.23
N VAL A 44 -10.02 -1.40 12.84
CA VAL A 44 -9.12 -1.74 11.72
C VAL A 44 -8.26 -2.94 12.13
N PRO A 45 -8.30 -4.07 11.39
CA PRO A 45 -7.68 -5.31 11.86
C PRO A 45 -6.17 -5.39 11.62
N LEU A 46 -5.65 -4.69 10.60
CA LEU A 46 -4.24 -4.69 10.24
C LEU A 46 -3.76 -3.24 10.06
N ILE A 47 -2.66 -2.88 10.70
CA ILE A 47 -2.05 -1.53 10.65
C ILE A 47 -0.59 -1.67 10.24
N GLU A 48 -0.21 -1.06 9.13
CA GLU A 48 1.16 -1.11 8.62
C GLU A 48 2.01 0.02 9.19
N VAL A 49 3.10 -0.33 9.85
CA VAL A 49 4.00 0.61 10.54
C VAL A 49 5.44 0.37 10.13
N THR A 50 6.00 1.29 9.35
CA THR A 50 7.44 1.32 8.97
C THR A 50 7.79 2.68 8.40
N HIS A 51 9.05 2.87 7.97
CA HIS A 51 9.41 3.87 6.96
C HIS A 51 8.51 3.76 5.72
N GLY A 52 8.26 4.85 5.01
CA GLY A 52 7.38 4.85 3.82
C GLY A 52 7.74 3.81 2.77
N ASP A 53 9.02 3.56 2.60
CA ASP A 53 9.56 2.54 1.68
C ASP A 53 9.77 1.17 2.35
N GLY A 54 9.28 0.97 3.56
CA GLY A 54 9.39 -0.28 4.31
C GLY A 54 10.62 -0.37 5.18
N LEU A 55 10.80 -1.53 5.81
CA LEU A 55 11.90 -1.85 6.71
C LEU A 55 13.27 -1.62 6.04
N GLY A 56 14.13 -0.84 6.71
CA GLY A 56 15.45 -0.50 6.20
C GLY A 56 15.43 0.57 5.11
N GLY A 57 14.30 1.24 4.86
CA GLY A 57 14.15 2.29 3.85
C GLY A 57 14.93 3.58 4.12
N SER A 58 15.33 3.80 5.38
CA SER A 58 16.11 4.99 5.79
C SER A 58 17.42 5.12 5.00
N SER A 59 17.49 6.09 4.09
CA SER A 59 18.66 6.29 3.23
C SER A 59 18.71 7.68 2.61
N VAL A 60 19.83 8.01 1.98
CA VAL A 60 20.00 9.25 1.20
C VAL A 60 19.03 9.32 0.03
N ASN A 61 18.67 8.18 -0.56
CA ASN A 61 17.77 8.13 -1.72
C ASN A 61 16.31 8.30 -1.33
N TYR A 62 15.87 7.66 -0.23
CA TYR A 62 14.46 7.59 0.16
C TYR A 62 14.10 8.53 1.32
N GLY A 63 15.09 9.12 1.98
CA GLY A 63 14.93 10.02 3.11
C GLY A 63 15.21 9.34 4.45
N PHE A 64 15.52 10.17 5.44
CA PHE A 64 15.74 9.73 6.81
C PHE A 64 14.49 10.04 7.64
N PRO A 65 13.92 9.05 8.34
CA PRO A 65 12.77 9.26 9.19
C PRO A 65 13.15 9.98 10.49
N ALA A 66 12.13 10.49 11.21
CA ALA A 66 12.34 11.08 12.54
C ALA A 66 12.81 10.05 13.56
N HIS A 67 12.38 8.80 13.40
CA HIS A 67 12.71 7.67 14.26
C HIS A 67 13.00 6.43 13.41
N THR A 68 13.71 5.46 13.97
CA THR A 68 14.00 4.18 13.31
C THR A 68 12.75 3.30 13.22
N ASP A 69 12.75 2.32 12.31
CA ASP A 69 11.67 1.32 12.23
C ASP A 69 11.48 0.59 13.57
N GLU A 70 12.58 0.27 14.27
CA GLU A 70 12.56 -0.37 15.60
C GLU A 70 11.87 0.51 16.64
N GLU A 71 12.14 1.83 16.67
CA GLU A 71 11.48 2.77 17.57
C GLU A 71 9.98 2.90 17.28
N TYR A 72 9.58 3.01 15.99
CA TYR A 72 8.18 3.06 15.59
C TYR A 72 7.42 1.79 15.99
N LEU A 73 7.97 0.61 15.67
CA LEU A 73 7.35 -0.67 16.02
C LEU A 73 7.25 -0.87 17.53
N SER A 74 8.32 -0.52 18.27
CA SER A 74 8.36 -0.63 19.74
C SER A 74 7.35 0.31 20.42
N ALA A 75 7.07 1.46 19.84
CA ALA A 75 6.08 2.41 20.34
C ALA A 75 4.65 1.93 20.09
N VAL A 76 4.35 1.43 18.88
CA VAL A 76 2.98 1.11 18.45
C VAL A 76 2.53 -0.28 18.96
N ILE A 77 3.34 -1.32 18.78
CA ILE A 77 2.91 -2.71 19.04
C ILE A 77 2.32 -2.92 20.45
N PRO A 78 2.93 -2.42 21.55
CA PRO A 78 2.40 -2.62 22.90
C PRO A 78 1.06 -1.91 23.17
N LYS A 79 0.67 -0.97 22.32
CA LYS A 79 -0.58 -0.21 22.46
C LYS A 79 -1.76 -0.91 21.80
N MET A 80 -1.53 -1.83 20.88
CA MET A 80 -2.60 -2.51 20.15
C MET A 80 -3.34 -3.48 21.05
N LYS A 81 -4.67 -3.40 21.03
CA LYS A 81 -5.57 -4.27 21.81
C LYS A 81 -6.19 -5.37 20.94
N ASN A 82 -6.56 -5.03 19.70
CA ASN A 82 -7.26 -5.90 18.75
C ASN A 82 -6.53 -5.99 17.42
N ALA A 83 -6.06 -4.85 16.90
CA ALA A 83 -5.34 -4.77 15.65
C ALA A 83 -3.99 -5.48 15.73
N LYS A 84 -3.56 -6.00 14.59
CA LYS A 84 -2.23 -6.59 14.43
C LYS A 84 -1.37 -5.66 13.57
N VAL A 85 -0.10 -5.53 13.96
CA VAL A 85 0.85 -4.70 13.24
C VAL A 85 1.45 -5.49 12.08
N SER A 86 1.57 -4.84 10.94
CA SER A 86 2.26 -5.31 9.75
C SER A 86 3.44 -4.41 9.41
N ALA A 87 4.33 -4.94 8.59
CA ALA A 87 5.48 -4.21 8.07
C ALA A 87 5.71 -4.53 6.59
N LEU A 88 6.08 -3.50 5.81
CA LEU A 88 6.53 -3.66 4.43
C LEU A 88 8.04 -3.94 4.40
N LEU A 89 8.48 -4.76 3.46
CA LEU A 89 9.89 -5.02 3.20
C LEU A 89 10.12 -5.20 1.69
N LEU A 90 11.06 -4.43 1.13
CA LEU A 90 11.51 -4.61 -0.25
C LEU A 90 12.86 -5.35 -0.23
N PRO A 91 12.99 -6.52 -0.88
CA PRO A 91 14.26 -7.20 -1.03
C PRO A 91 15.33 -6.28 -1.63
N GLY A 92 16.52 -6.28 -1.04
CA GLY A 92 17.62 -5.38 -1.43
C GLY A 92 17.68 -4.08 -0.63
N MET A 93 16.55 -3.60 -0.10
CA MET A 93 16.46 -2.50 0.85
C MET A 93 16.34 -3.05 2.28
N GLY A 94 15.28 -3.81 2.55
CA GLY A 94 15.12 -4.59 3.75
C GLY A 94 15.89 -5.91 3.67
N THR A 95 16.48 -6.32 4.79
CA THR A 95 17.23 -7.56 4.93
C THR A 95 16.50 -8.58 5.79
N VAL A 96 17.01 -9.83 5.80
CA VAL A 96 16.52 -10.87 6.72
C VAL A 96 16.66 -10.44 8.19
N ASP A 97 17.66 -9.62 8.53
CA ASP A 97 17.85 -9.15 9.90
C ASP A 97 16.79 -8.11 10.29
N HIS A 98 16.40 -7.21 9.37
CA HIS A 98 15.25 -6.32 9.57
C HIS A 98 13.95 -7.12 9.76
N LEU A 99 13.74 -8.19 8.99
CA LEU A 99 12.57 -9.06 9.12
C LEU A 99 12.55 -9.76 10.49
N LYS A 100 13.68 -10.28 10.94
CA LYS A 100 13.80 -10.90 12.28
C LYS A 100 13.56 -9.88 13.39
N MET A 101 14.16 -8.70 13.30
CA MET A 101 13.92 -7.62 14.25
C MET A 101 12.42 -7.29 14.36
N ALA A 102 11.74 -7.13 13.23
CA ALA A 102 10.30 -6.87 13.21
C ALA A 102 9.49 -8.01 13.84
N HIS A 103 9.83 -9.27 13.53
CA HIS A 103 9.21 -10.45 14.15
C HIS A 103 9.42 -10.47 15.68
N ASP A 104 10.63 -10.25 16.15
CA ASP A 104 11.00 -10.30 17.56
C ASP A 104 10.33 -9.19 18.38
N LEU A 105 10.01 -8.05 17.75
CA LEU A 105 9.19 -6.98 18.32
C LEU A 105 7.69 -7.32 18.37
N GLY A 106 7.23 -8.31 17.58
CA GLY A 106 5.84 -8.75 17.56
C GLY A 106 5.05 -8.35 16.32
N VAL A 107 5.72 -7.98 15.22
CA VAL A 107 5.04 -7.78 13.92
C VAL A 107 4.39 -9.10 13.49
N HIS A 108 3.10 -9.06 13.22
CA HIS A 108 2.31 -10.23 12.85
C HIS A 108 2.36 -10.55 11.36
N CYS A 109 2.31 -9.53 10.52
CA CYS A 109 2.25 -9.66 9.07
C CYS A 109 3.45 -9.01 8.42
N ILE A 110 4.16 -9.73 7.54
CA ILE A 110 5.24 -9.18 6.70
C ILE A 110 4.79 -9.14 5.25
N ARG A 111 4.93 -7.99 4.62
CA ARG A 111 4.59 -7.76 3.20
C ARG A 111 5.87 -7.61 2.42
N VAL A 112 6.19 -8.63 1.61
CA VAL A 112 7.40 -8.65 0.78
C VAL A 112 7.05 -8.13 -0.61
N ALA A 113 7.53 -6.92 -0.90
CA ALA A 113 7.18 -6.18 -2.12
C ALA A 113 8.30 -6.24 -3.15
N THR A 114 7.92 -6.52 -4.40
CA THR A 114 8.81 -6.48 -5.56
C THR A 114 8.12 -5.75 -6.71
N HIS A 115 8.88 -5.36 -7.74
CA HIS A 115 8.27 -5.00 -9.00
C HIS A 115 7.47 -6.20 -9.55
N CYS A 116 6.40 -5.92 -10.30
CA CYS A 116 5.48 -6.95 -10.83
C CYS A 116 6.10 -7.93 -11.82
N THR A 117 7.38 -7.82 -12.14
CA THR A 117 8.15 -8.71 -13.02
C THR A 117 9.33 -9.39 -12.31
N GLU A 118 9.50 -9.16 -11.01
CA GLU A 118 10.71 -9.52 -10.25
C GLU A 118 10.37 -10.29 -8.95
N ALA A 119 9.33 -11.14 -9.00
CA ALA A 119 8.91 -11.91 -7.83
C ALA A 119 9.99 -12.90 -7.33
N ASP A 120 10.92 -13.32 -8.19
CA ASP A 120 12.00 -14.23 -7.87
C ASP A 120 12.92 -13.71 -6.75
N VAL A 121 13.15 -12.40 -6.66
CA VAL A 121 13.99 -11.82 -5.60
C VAL A 121 13.34 -11.88 -4.20
N SER A 122 12.04 -12.22 -4.12
CA SER A 122 11.30 -12.33 -2.85
C SER A 122 11.45 -13.68 -2.12
N GLU A 123 11.97 -14.71 -2.79
CA GLU A 123 11.99 -16.09 -2.28
C GLU A 123 12.54 -16.20 -0.86
N GLN A 124 13.71 -15.61 -0.61
CA GLN A 124 14.37 -15.67 0.69
C GLN A 124 13.50 -15.05 1.80
N HIS A 125 12.91 -13.88 1.53
CA HIS A 125 12.16 -13.11 2.53
C HIS A 125 10.80 -13.73 2.81
N ILE A 126 10.07 -14.18 1.78
CA ILE A 126 8.82 -14.92 1.92
C ILE A 126 9.07 -16.22 2.70
N GLY A 127 10.08 -17.00 2.30
CA GLY A 127 10.44 -18.23 2.99
C GLY A 127 10.83 -18.01 4.45
N MET A 128 11.52 -16.89 4.78
CA MET A 128 11.86 -16.55 6.15
C MET A 128 10.62 -16.15 6.96
N GLY A 129 9.75 -15.27 6.43
CA GLY A 129 8.49 -14.90 7.09
C GLY A 129 7.65 -16.12 7.45
N ARG A 130 7.54 -17.09 6.53
CA ARG A 130 6.85 -18.37 6.78
C ARG A 130 7.51 -19.20 7.87
N LYS A 131 8.84 -19.29 7.89
CA LYS A 131 9.57 -20.03 8.94
C LYS A 131 9.38 -19.43 10.32
N LEU A 132 9.22 -18.12 10.41
CA LEU A 132 8.93 -17.39 11.64
C LEU A 132 7.46 -17.44 12.05
N GLY A 133 6.59 -18.07 11.24
CA GLY A 133 5.16 -18.20 11.53
C GLY A 133 4.35 -16.92 11.29
N MET A 134 4.92 -15.94 10.58
CA MET A 134 4.23 -14.70 10.24
C MET A 134 3.16 -14.91 9.16
N ASP A 135 2.13 -14.09 9.16
CA ASP A 135 1.28 -13.88 8.00
C ASP A 135 2.13 -13.23 6.90
N THR A 136 2.39 -13.95 5.81
CA THR A 136 3.38 -13.54 4.82
C THR A 136 2.71 -13.21 3.50
N VAL A 137 2.85 -11.97 3.07
CA VAL A 137 2.22 -11.42 1.88
C VAL A 137 3.26 -11.21 0.78
N GLY A 138 2.95 -11.67 -0.42
CA GLY A 138 3.64 -11.28 -1.65
C GLY A 138 2.95 -10.05 -2.24
N PHE A 139 3.72 -9.00 -2.58
CA PHE A 139 3.18 -7.71 -2.99
C PHE A 139 3.78 -7.28 -4.32
N LEU A 140 2.98 -7.34 -5.40
CA LEU A 140 3.40 -7.05 -6.77
C LEU A 140 3.16 -5.57 -7.11
N MET A 141 4.20 -4.74 -7.00
CA MET A 141 4.14 -3.31 -7.29
C MET A 141 4.05 -3.02 -8.79
N MET A 142 3.46 -1.88 -9.15
CA MET A 142 3.32 -1.40 -10.54
C MET A 142 2.62 -2.42 -11.45
N ALA A 143 1.61 -3.12 -10.94
CA ALA A 143 0.95 -4.23 -11.64
C ALA A 143 0.32 -3.84 -13.01
N HIS A 144 0.05 -2.55 -13.24
CA HIS A 144 -0.38 -2.05 -14.55
C HIS A 144 0.70 -2.17 -15.64
N LYS A 145 1.97 -2.33 -15.29
CA LYS A 145 3.08 -2.51 -16.25
C LYS A 145 3.20 -3.95 -16.79
N ALA A 146 2.52 -4.90 -16.16
CA ALA A 146 2.52 -6.29 -16.58
C ALA A 146 1.19 -6.70 -17.22
N SER A 147 1.23 -7.63 -18.19
CA SER A 147 0.02 -8.28 -18.66
C SER A 147 -0.57 -9.19 -17.57
N PRO A 148 -1.88 -9.54 -17.64
CA PRO A 148 -2.48 -10.49 -16.71
C PRO A 148 -1.72 -11.81 -16.61
N GLU A 149 -1.23 -12.35 -17.75
CA GLU A 149 -0.47 -13.61 -17.80
C GLU A 149 0.87 -13.48 -17.05
N LYS A 150 1.57 -12.35 -17.23
CA LYS A 150 2.83 -12.11 -16.52
C LYS A 150 2.60 -11.93 -15.02
N LEU A 151 1.51 -11.27 -14.61
CA LEU A 151 1.13 -11.17 -13.20
C LEU A 151 0.82 -12.55 -12.60
N VAL A 152 0.14 -13.41 -13.34
CA VAL A 152 -0.13 -14.80 -12.92
C VAL A 152 1.17 -15.57 -12.68
N GLU A 153 2.13 -15.46 -13.61
CA GLU A 153 3.45 -16.09 -13.45
C GLU A 153 4.13 -15.63 -12.16
N GLN A 154 4.18 -14.34 -11.91
CA GLN A 154 4.82 -13.75 -10.74
C GLN A 154 4.08 -14.07 -9.42
N ALA A 155 2.75 -14.04 -9.45
CA ALA A 155 1.92 -14.42 -8.31
C ALA A 155 2.12 -15.88 -7.90
N LYS A 156 2.23 -16.80 -8.87
CA LYS A 156 2.53 -18.21 -8.62
C LYS A 156 3.92 -18.43 -8.04
N LEU A 157 4.91 -17.63 -8.43
CA LEU A 157 6.24 -17.71 -7.82
C LEU A 157 6.16 -17.33 -6.33
N MET A 158 5.53 -16.20 -5.99
CA MET A 158 5.38 -15.80 -4.58
C MET A 158 4.56 -16.81 -3.77
N GLU A 159 3.49 -17.37 -4.36
CA GLU A 159 2.72 -18.46 -3.73
C GLU A 159 3.60 -19.69 -3.48
N SER A 160 4.42 -20.09 -4.44
CA SER A 160 5.31 -21.25 -4.32
C SER A 160 6.39 -21.06 -3.24
N TYR A 161 6.79 -19.82 -2.98
CA TYR A 161 7.70 -19.46 -1.89
C TYR A 161 7.03 -19.48 -0.50
N GLY A 162 5.68 -19.59 -0.49
CA GLY A 162 4.88 -19.75 0.71
C GLY A 162 4.05 -18.55 1.12
N ALA A 163 3.86 -17.54 0.27
CA ALA A 163 2.99 -16.41 0.60
C ALA A 163 1.56 -16.88 0.88
N ASN A 164 0.95 -16.34 1.94
CA ASN A 164 -0.45 -16.61 2.32
C ASN A 164 -1.44 -15.76 1.51
N CYS A 165 -0.99 -14.61 1.05
CA CYS A 165 -1.77 -13.64 0.32
C CYS A 165 -0.91 -13.02 -0.78
N ILE A 166 -1.50 -12.74 -1.93
CA ILE A 166 -0.85 -12.02 -3.02
C ILE A 166 -1.59 -10.72 -3.28
N TYR A 167 -0.86 -9.61 -3.32
CA TYR A 167 -1.40 -8.30 -3.64
C TYR A 167 -1.11 -7.90 -5.08
N VAL A 168 -2.14 -7.41 -5.77
CA VAL A 168 -2.02 -6.68 -7.04
C VAL A 168 -2.08 -5.18 -6.73
N THR A 169 -1.04 -4.44 -7.14
CA THR A 169 -0.87 -3.06 -6.68
C THR A 169 -0.88 -2.06 -7.83
N ASP A 170 -1.82 -1.14 -7.78
CA ASP A 170 -1.87 0.05 -8.64
C ASP A 170 -1.05 1.20 -8.02
N SER A 171 0.26 1.06 -8.05
CA SER A 171 1.20 2.03 -7.44
C SER A 171 1.16 3.42 -8.08
N ALA A 172 0.67 3.53 -9.31
CA ALA A 172 0.55 4.81 -10.02
C ALA A 172 -0.86 5.43 -9.91
N GLY A 173 -1.86 4.71 -9.41
CA GLY A 173 -3.26 5.12 -9.51
C GLY A 173 -3.71 5.28 -10.96
N TYR A 174 -3.21 4.39 -11.84
CA TYR A 174 -3.38 4.41 -13.30
C TYR A 174 -4.55 3.55 -13.77
N MET A 175 -4.82 2.43 -13.06
CA MET A 175 -5.80 1.45 -13.51
C MET A 175 -7.22 2.02 -13.48
N LEU A 176 -8.00 1.62 -14.45
CA LEU A 176 -9.46 1.74 -14.46
C LEU A 176 -10.10 0.45 -13.89
N PRO A 177 -11.38 0.46 -13.50
CA PRO A 177 -12.02 -0.72 -12.93
C PRO A 177 -11.93 -1.98 -13.78
N ASP A 178 -11.99 -1.86 -15.11
CA ASP A 178 -11.87 -3.01 -16.00
C ASP A 178 -10.45 -3.58 -16.03
N ASP A 179 -9.41 -2.73 -15.93
CA ASP A 179 -8.01 -3.17 -15.81
C ASP A 179 -7.80 -3.98 -14.53
N VAL A 180 -8.43 -3.55 -13.42
CA VAL A 180 -8.38 -4.25 -12.13
C VAL A 180 -9.11 -5.58 -12.22
N LYS A 181 -10.32 -5.60 -12.80
CA LYS A 181 -11.11 -6.83 -12.96
C LYS A 181 -10.35 -7.88 -13.75
N GLU A 182 -9.75 -7.50 -14.86
CA GLU A 182 -8.97 -8.41 -15.71
C GLU A 182 -7.83 -9.06 -14.92
N ARG A 183 -7.01 -8.26 -14.23
CA ARG A 183 -5.83 -8.73 -13.49
C ARG A 183 -6.20 -9.55 -12.26
N ILE A 184 -7.12 -9.06 -11.45
CA ILE A 184 -7.57 -9.78 -10.24
C ILE A 184 -8.23 -11.11 -10.61
N THR A 185 -9.06 -11.14 -11.65
CA THR A 185 -9.70 -12.39 -12.12
C THR A 185 -8.65 -13.40 -12.58
N ALA A 186 -7.68 -12.97 -13.40
CA ALA A 186 -6.62 -13.84 -13.89
C ALA A 186 -5.80 -14.44 -12.74
N VAL A 187 -5.37 -13.61 -11.79
CA VAL A 187 -4.60 -14.04 -10.62
C VAL A 187 -5.44 -14.96 -9.74
N ARG A 188 -6.72 -14.63 -9.45
CA ARG A 188 -7.60 -15.45 -8.62
C ARG A 188 -7.82 -16.84 -9.20
N GLN A 189 -7.99 -16.95 -10.52
CA GLN A 189 -8.20 -18.25 -11.20
C GLN A 189 -6.94 -19.13 -11.20
N ALA A 190 -5.78 -18.55 -11.05
CA ALA A 190 -4.49 -19.24 -11.17
C ALA A 190 -3.91 -19.70 -9.82
N LEU A 191 -4.28 -19.05 -8.71
CA LEU A 191 -3.80 -19.36 -7.36
C LEU A 191 -4.66 -20.39 -6.65
N ASP A 192 -4.08 -21.07 -5.64
CA ASP A 192 -4.84 -21.94 -4.74
C ASP A 192 -6.02 -21.16 -4.13
N PRO A 193 -7.21 -21.73 -4.03
CA PRO A 193 -8.36 -21.10 -3.37
C PRO A 193 -8.11 -20.67 -1.93
N LYS A 194 -7.15 -21.26 -1.24
CA LYS A 194 -6.76 -20.89 0.14
C LYS A 194 -5.83 -19.68 0.20
N THR A 195 -5.14 -19.38 -0.89
CA THR A 195 -4.29 -18.19 -0.97
C THR A 195 -5.19 -16.97 -1.06
N GLU A 196 -5.07 -16.04 -0.13
CA GLU A 196 -5.82 -14.80 -0.14
C GLU A 196 -5.35 -13.89 -1.27
N LEU A 197 -6.21 -12.97 -1.68
CA LEU A 197 -5.90 -12.00 -2.72
C LEU A 197 -6.17 -10.59 -2.22
N GLY A 198 -5.19 -9.72 -2.34
CA GLY A 198 -5.27 -8.33 -1.92
C GLY A 198 -5.21 -7.35 -3.09
N PHE A 199 -5.71 -6.15 -2.83
CA PHE A 199 -5.58 -5.02 -3.74
C PHE A 199 -5.15 -3.76 -2.99
N HIS A 200 -4.16 -3.06 -3.56
CA HIS A 200 -3.71 -1.74 -3.11
C HIS A 200 -3.85 -0.77 -4.27
N GLY A 201 -4.54 0.35 -4.06
CA GLY A 201 -4.79 1.34 -5.10
C GLY A 201 -4.52 2.76 -4.65
N HIS A 202 -3.66 3.47 -5.42
CA HIS A 202 -3.51 4.92 -5.30
C HIS A 202 -4.69 5.68 -5.91
N HIS A 203 -4.89 6.92 -5.47
CA HIS A 203 -6.08 7.73 -5.80
C HIS A 203 -5.83 8.82 -6.86
N ASN A 204 -4.72 8.74 -7.60
CA ASN A 204 -4.27 9.81 -8.52
C ASN A 204 -5.28 10.16 -9.63
N MET A 205 -6.11 9.23 -10.08
CA MET A 205 -7.22 9.46 -11.00
C MET A 205 -8.62 9.32 -10.34
N ALA A 206 -8.71 9.46 -9.02
CA ALA A 206 -9.93 9.28 -8.25
C ALA A 206 -10.56 7.88 -8.31
N MET A 207 -9.81 6.85 -8.73
CA MET A 207 -10.34 5.51 -8.93
C MET A 207 -10.16 4.57 -7.72
N GLY A 208 -9.46 4.97 -6.67
CA GLY A 208 -9.13 4.09 -5.53
C GLY A 208 -10.34 3.32 -4.98
N ILE A 209 -11.47 4.00 -4.71
CA ILE A 209 -12.70 3.36 -4.22
C ILE A 209 -13.28 2.39 -5.26
N ALA A 210 -13.44 2.87 -6.51
CA ALA A 210 -14.03 2.06 -7.57
C ALA A 210 -13.18 0.82 -7.88
N ASN A 211 -11.88 0.97 -7.92
CA ASN A 211 -10.92 -0.11 -8.15
C ASN A 211 -10.92 -1.13 -6.99
N SER A 212 -10.98 -0.68 -5.75
CA SER A 212 -11.11 -1.55 -4.57
C SER A 212 -12.39 -2.39 -4.62
N LEU A 213 -13.52 -1.78 -5.01
CA LEU A 213 -14.78 -2.51 -5.19
C LEU A 213 -14.71 -3.51 -6.36
N ALA A 214 -14.10 -3.12 -7.47
CA ALA A 214 -13.87 -4.00 -8.61
C ALA A 214 -12.99 -5.20 -8.24
N ALA A 215 -11.97 -4.99 -7.41
CA ALA A 215 -11.11 -6.06 -6.90
C ALA A 215 -11.91 -7.04 -6.01
N ILE A 216 -12.75 -6.54 -5.10
CA ILE A 216 -13.63 -7.37 -4.25
C ILE A 216 -14.61 -8.18 -5.11
N GLU A 217 -15.16 -7.58 -6.15
CA GLU A 217 -16.07 -8.26 -7.08
C GLU A 217 -15.40 -9.49 -7.73
N CYS A 218 -14.11 -9.36 -8.05
CA CYS A 218 -13.31 -10.40 -8.71
C CYS A 218 -12.57 -11.34 -7.74
N GLY A 219 -12.79 -11.21 -6.41
CA GLY A 219 -12.33 -12.18 -5.42
C GLY A 219 -11.20 -11.73 -4.51
N ALA A 220 -10.81 -10.45 -4.54
CA ALA A 220 -9.96 -9.89 -3.50
C ALA A 220 -10.71 -9.88 -2.16
N ASN A 221 -10.02 -10.25 -1.08
CA ASN A 221 -10.56 -10.28 0.29
C ASN A 221 -9.73 -9.46 1.28
N ARG A 222 -8.59 -8.89 0.84
CA ARG A 222 -7.84 -7.87 1.59
C ARG A 222 -7.76 -6.59 0.76
N ILE A 223 -8.08 -5.46 1.37
CA ILE A 223 -8.06 -4.15 0.70
C ILE A 223 -7.26 -3.15 1.53
N ASP A 224 -6.29 -2.52 0.88
CA ASP A 224 -5.52 -1.44 1.48
C ASP A 224 -6.29 -0.11 1.38
N ALA A 225 -6.26 0.65 2.46
CA ALA A 225 -6.79 1.99 2.52
C ALA A 225 -6.01 2.83 3.55
N ALA A 226 -6.11 4.15 3.49
CA ALA A 226 -5.48 5.04 4.46
C ALA A 226 -6.49 6.07 4.96
N ALA A 227 -6.46 6.38 6.25
CA ALA A 227 -7.32 7.41 6.83
C ALA A 227 -7.00 8.77 6.18
N ALA A 228 -8.03 9.53 5.85
CA ALA A 228 -7.96 10.77 5.07
C ALA A 228 -7.22 10.61 3.71
N GLY A 229 -7.11 9.38 3.20
CA GLY A 229 -6.36 9.08 1.99
C GLY A 229 -4.86 9.36 2.08
N LEU A 230 -4.28 9.50 3.28
CA LEU A 230 -2.88 9.90 3.45
C LEU A 230 -1.94 8.91 2.75
N GLY A 231 -1.12 9.41 1.81
CA GLY A 231 -0.20 8.60 1.01
C GLY A 231 0.47 9.38 -0.11
N ALA A 232 1.34 8.71 -0.84
CA ALA A 232 2.08 9.31 -1.96
C ALA A 232 1.16 9.79 -3.09
N GLY A 233 1.53 10.85 -3.77
CA GLY A 233 0.74 11.46 -4.85
C GLY A 233 -0.55 12.11 -4.33
N ALA A 234 -1.70 11.74 -4.89
CA ALA A 234 -3.03 12.10 -4.38
C ALA A 234 -3.52 11.10 -3.31
N GLY A 235 -2.59 10.34 -2.74
CA GLY A 235 -2.82 9.40 -1.66
C GLY A 235 -3.35 8.04 -2.10
N ASN A 236 -3.80 7.29 -1.11
CA ASN A 236 -4.37 5.95 -1.25
C ASN A 236 -5.90 6.02 -1.31
N THR A 237 -6.55 4.87 -1.46
CA THR A 237 -7.98 4.72 -1.23
C THR A 237 -8.35 5.33 0.13
N PRO A 238 -9.18 6.40 0.21
CA PRO A 238 -9.55 7.01 1.47
C PRO A 238 -10.38 6.04 2.31
N MET A 239 -9.89 5.68 3.50
CA MET A 239 -10.46 4.59 4.30
C MET A 239 -11.88 4.90 4.77
N GLU A 240 -12.11 6.07 5.33
CA GLU A 240 -13.41 6.50 5.83
C GLU A 240 -14.49 6.49 4.74
N VAL A 241 -14.12 6.90 3.52
CA VAL A 241 -15.01 6.87 2.36
C VAL A 241 -15.26 5.42 1.92
N PHE A 242 -14.21 4.61 1.85
CA PHE A 242 -14.30 3.20 1.46
C PHE A 242 -15.19 2.41 2.43
N ILE A 243 -15.00 2.58 3.73
CA ILE A 243 -15.82 1.93 4.77
C ILE A 243 -17.28 2.34 4.67
N ALA A 244 -17.58 3.65 4.49
CA ALA A 244 -18.95 4.13 4.31
C ALA A 244 -19.62 3.54 3.05
N VAL A 245 -18.88 3.39 1.95
CA VAL A 245 -19.40 2.75 0.74
C VAL A 245 -19.63 1.26 0.96
N CYS A 246 -18.70 0.55 1.62
CA CYS A 246 -18.86 -0.87 1.97
C CYS A 246 -20.11 -1.10 2.83
N ASP A 247 -20.32 -0.30 3.87
CA ASP A 247 -21.49 -0.38 4.75
C ASP A 247 -22.79 -0.25 3.94
N ARG A 248 -22.89 0.78 3.10
CA ARG A 248 -24.06 0.97 2.22
C ARG A 248 -24.30 -0.17 1.23
N MET A 249 -23.25 -0.87 0.83
CA MET A 249 -23.33 -2.03 -0.06
C MET A 249 -23.57 -3.34 0.69
N GLY A 250 -23.48 -3.33 2.02
CA GLY A 250 -23.60 -4.51 2.87
C GLY A 250 -22.37 -5.43 2.81
N ILE A 251 -21.19 -4.87 2.54
CA ILE A 251 -19.89 -5.55 2.65
C ILE A 251 -19.43 -5.43 4.10
N GLU A 252 -19.05 -6.55 4.69
CA GLU A 252 -18.64 -6.62 6.10
C GLU A 252 -17.12 -6.35 6.21
N THR A 253 -16.75 -5.21 6.79
CA THR A 253 -15.36 -4.81 7.03
C THR A 253 -14.93 -4.98 8.49
N GLY A 254 -15.88 -4.98 9.42
CA GLY A 254 -15.61 -4.95 10.85
C GLY A 254 -15.20 -3.58 11.40
N VAL A 255 -15.01 -2.58 10.54
CA VAL A 255 -14.61 -1.22 10.92
C VAL A 255 -15.83 -0.35 11.17
N ASP A 256 -15.81 0.42 12.25
CA ASP A 256 -16.88 1.36 12.62
C ASP A 256 -16.87 2.59 11.71
N VAL A 257 -17.97 2.84 11.01
CA VAL A 257 -18.13 3.90 10.00
C VAL A 257 -17.89 5.30 10.56
N PHE A 258 -18.29 5.57 11.81
CA PHE A 258 -18.15 6.90 12.41
C PHE A 258 -16.80 7.09 13.07
N LYS A 259 -16.30 6.10 13.80
CA LYS A 259 -14.98 6.18 14.43
C LYS A 259 -13.86 6.35 13.40
N ILE A 260 -13.95 5.70 12.22
CA ILE A 260 -12.92 5.89 11.19
C ILE A 260 -12.95 7.28 10.58
N GLN A 261 -14.12 7.95 10.54
CA GLN A 261 -14.23 9.36 10.15
C GLN A 261 -13.57 10.26 11.20
N ASP A 262 -13.80 9.99 12.50
CA ASP A 262 -13.16 10.73 13.59
C ASP A 262 -11.63 10.56 13.54
N VAL A 263 -11.11 9.35 13.26
CA VAL A 263 -9.67 9.12 13.05
C VAL A 263 -9.14 9.98 11.91
N ALA A 264 -9.84 10.02 10.77
CA ALA A 264 -9.43 10.79 9.61
C ALA A 264 -9.38 12.30 9.93
N GLU A 265 -10.48 12.85 10.47
CA GLU A 265 -10.64 14.30 10.68
C GLU A 265 -9.88 14.81 11.90
N ASP A 266 -9.90 14.08 13.03
CA ASP A 266 -9.38 14.57 14.29
C ASP A 266 -7.91 14.18 14.54
N LEU A 267 -7.43 13.08 13.93
CA LEU A 267 -6.07 12.57 14.19
C LEU A 267 -5.15 12.70 12.98
N VAL A 268 -5.64 12.43 11.76
CA VAL A 268 -4.79 12.40 10.56
C VAL A 268 -4.73 13.75 9.86
N VAL A 269 -5.86 14.39 9.60
CA VAL A 269 -5.89 15.71 8.92
C VAL A 269 -5.04 16.75 9.66
N PRO A 270 -5.07 16.87 11.00
CA PRO A 270 -4.29 17.90 11.72
C PRO A 270 -2.76 17.73 11.60
N ILE A 271 -2.28 16.53 11.32
CA ILE A 271 -0.83 16.29 11.18
C ILE A 271 -0.32 16.43 9.75
N MET A 272 -1.20 16.62 8.76
CA MET A 272 -0.80 16.77 7.37
C MET A 272 0.00 18.04 7.13
N ASP A 273 1.13 17.93 6.41
CA ASP A 273 1.90 19.11 5.96
C ASP A 273 1.16 19.90 4.88
N HIS A 274 0.27 19.22 4.14
CA HIS A 274 -0.63 19.79 3.14
C HIS A 274 -1.83 18.87 2.93
N VAL A 275 -2.94 19.43 2.54
CA VAL A 275 -4.15 18.66 2.23
C VAL A 275 -3.90 17.74 1.04
N ILE A 276 -4.15 16.44 1.23
CA ILE A 276 -4.11 15.46 0.15
C ILE A 276 -5.25 15.75 -0.83
N ARG A 277 -4.91 15.97 -2.08
CA ARG A 277 -5.88 16.22 -3.15
C ARG A 277 -5.32 15.80 -4.50
N ILE A 278 -6.19 15.55 -5.44
CA ILE A 278 -5.81 15.36 -6.84
C ILE A 278 -5.45 16.74 -7.42
N ASP A 279 -4.17 17.00 -7.51
CA ASP A 279 -3.64 18.18 -8.16
C ASP A 279 -3.13 17.83 -9.58
N ARG A 280 -2.58 18.82 -10.26
CA ARG A 280 -2.04 18.67 -11.62
C ARG A 280 -0.96 17.61 -11.70
N ASP A 281 -0.13 17.52 -10.69
CA ASP A 281 1.05 16.67 -10.69
C ASP A 281 0.66 15.21 -10.41
N SER A 282 -0.15 14.99 -9.38
CA SER A 282 -0.66 13.66 -9.04
C SER A 282 -1.57 13.10 -10.15
N LEU A 283 -2.42 13.96 -10.74
CA LEU A 283 -3.21 13.55 -11.90
C LEU A 283 -2.32 13.13 -13.07
N THR A 284 -1.20 13.83 -13.30
CA THR A 284 -0.26 13.47 -14.37
C THR A 284 0.45 12.15 -14.09
N LEU A 285 0.80 11.86 -12.84
CA LEU A 285 1.35 10.55 -12.43
C LEU A 285 0.37 9.42 -12.79
N GLY A 286 -0.89 9.56 -12.37
CA GLY A 286 -1.94 8.58 -12.69
C GLY A 286 -2.15 8.44 -14.19
N TYR A 287 -2.31 9.54 -14.91
CA TYR A 287 -2.52 9.54 -16.36
C TYR A 287 -1.36 8.90 -17.13
N ALA A 288 -0.12 9.16 -16.73
CA ALA A 288 1.07 8.63 -17.38
C ALA A 288 1.47 7.21 -16.89
N GLY A 289 0.88 6.71 -15.82
CA GLY A 289 1.23 5.43 -15.22
C GLY A 289 2.67 5.39 -14.71
N VAL A 290 3.13 6.46 -14.06
CA VAL A 290 4.50 6.63 -13.56
C VAL A 290 4.50 6.57 -12.05
N TYR A 291 5.52 5.92 -11.48
CA TYR A 291 5.69 5.84 -10.04
C TYR A 291 5.93 7.22 -9.42
N SER A 292 5.39 7.44 -8.22
CA SER A 292 5.36 8.78 -7.58
C SER A 292 6.75 9.36 -7.30
N SER A 293 7.78 8.54 -7.12
CA SER A 293 9.17 8.97 -6.90
C SER A 293 9.70 9.87 -8.03
N PHE A 294 9.29 9.64 -9.26
CA PHE A 294 9.71 10.45 -10.41
C PHE A 294 9.29 11.92 -10.34
N LEU A 295 8.25 12.26 -9.59
CA LEU A 295 7.72 13.63 -9.55
C LEU A 295 8.76 14.64 -9.05
N LEU A 296 9.50 14.30 -7.98
CA LEU A 296 10.52 15.17 -7.43
C LEU A 296 11.63 15.46 -8.46
N PHE A 297 12.05 14.44 -9.18
CA PHE A 297 13.11 14.56 -10.20
C PHE A 297 12.61 15.31 -11.42
N ALA A 298 11.38 15.08 -11.87
CA ALA A 298 10.76 15.83 -12.96
C ALA A 298 10.65 17.33 -12.63
N LYS A 299 10.25 17.69 -11.39
CA LYS A 299 10.21 19.09 -10.93
C LYS A 299 11.60 19.73 -10.86
N ARG A 300 12.61 18.98 -10.41
CA ARG A 300 14.00 19.45 -10.41
C ARG A 300 14.51 19.69 -11.84
N ALA A 301 14.20 18.79 -12.77
CA ALA A 301 14.55 18.93 -14.18
C ALA A 301 13.82 20.12 -14.83
N GLU A 302 12.53 20.33 -14.56
CA GLU A 302 11.77 21.48 -15.01
C GLU A 302 12.42 22.78 -14.60
N LYS A 303 12.78 22.91 -13.30
CA LYS A 303 13.47 24.09 -12.78
C LYS A 303 14.84 24.32 -13.43
N LYS A 304 15.57 23.25 -13.76
CA LYS A 304 16.94 23.33 -14.30
C LYS A 304 16.98 23.56 -15.80
N TYR A 305 16.05 22.93 -16.54
CA TYR A 305 16.11 22.88 -18.00
C TYR A 305 14.95 23.58 -18.70
N GLY A 306 13.93 24.03 -17.97
CA GLY A 306 12.75 24.70 -18.51
C GLY A 306 11.78 23.78 -19.26
N ILE A 307 11.91 22.45 -19.13
CA ILE A 307 11.02 21.46 -19.75
C ILE A 307 9.92 21.14 -18.71
N SER A 308 8.65 21.16 -19.14
CA SER A 308 7.52 20.89 -18.24
C SER A 308 7.64 19.52 -17.54
N ALA A 309 7.49 19.50 -16.22
CA ALA A 309 7.49 18.26 -15.43
C ALA A 309 6.42 17.27 -15.95
N ARG A 310 5.26 17.76 -16.42
CA ARG A 310 4.20 16.92 -17.00
C ARG A 310 4.64 16.25 -18.29
N GLU A 311 5.31 16.98 -19.19
CA GLU A 311 5.84 16.41 -20.43
C GLU A 311 6.88 15.33 -20.13
N LEU A 312 7.75 15.58 -19.15
CA LEU A 312 8.74 14.60 -18.69
C LEU A 312 8.06 13.34 -18.15
N LEU A 313 7.07 13.48 -17.27
CA LEU A 313 6.35 12.35 -16.69
C LEU A 313 5.62 11.52 -17.76
N VAL A 314 4.95 12.17 -18.72
CA VAL A 314 4.27 11.46 -19.82
C VAL A 314 5.28 10.69 -20.66
N GLU A 315 6.43 11.29 -20.97
CA GLU A 315 7.49 10.61 -21.74
C GLU A 315 8.10 9.43 -20.97
N LEU A 316 8.32 9.57 -19.64
CA LEU A 316 8.78 8.48 -18.78
C LEU A 316 7.78 7.32 -18.74
N GLY A 317 6.48 7.63 -18.64
CA GLY A 317 5.41 6.63 -18.70
C GLY A 317 5.39 5.88 -20.03
N ARG A 318 5.54 6.61 -21.15
CA ARG A 318 5.60 6.04 -22.50
C ARG A 318 6.83 5.14 -22.71
N LYS A 319 7.94 5.47 -22.07
CA LYS A 319 9.16 4.63 -22.06
C LYS A 319 9.08 3.44 -21.12
N GLY A 320 8.03 3.32 -20.33
CA GLY A 320 7.85 2.22 -19.40
C GLY A 320 8.80 2.26 -18.21
N MET A 321 9.31 3.44 -17.83
CA MET A 321 10.22 3.58 -16.69
C MET A 321 9.58 3.11 -15.39
N VAL A 322 10.39 2.50 -14.53
CA VAL A 322 9.98 1.92 -13.24
C VAL A 322 10.74 2.55 -12.09
N GLY A 323 10.24 2.41 -10.86
CA GLY A 323 10.92 2.91 -9.66
C GLY A 323 12.34 2.38 -9.55
N GLY A 324 13.26 3.25 -9.09
CA GLY A 324 14.69 2.98 -9.07
C GLY A 324 15.47 3.43 -10.30
N GLN A 325 14.79 4.03 -11.28
CA GLN A 325 15.39 4.53 -12.53
C GLN A 325 15.33 6.07 -12.62
N GLU A 326 15.13 6.78 -11.52
CA GLU A 326 15.02 8.24 -11.41
C GLU A 326 16.27 9.01 -11.81
#